data_45486cd56fce09c65be8abe86a8289f5
#
_entry.id   45486cd56fce09c65be8abe86a8289f5
#
_cell.length_a   1.000
_cell.length_b   1.000
_cell.length_c   1.000
_cell.angle_alpha   90.00
_cell.angle_beta   90.00
_cell.angle_gamma   90.00
#
_symmetry.space_group_name_H-M   'P 1'
#
loop_
_entity.id
_entity.type
_entity.pdbx_description
1 polymer ?
#
loop_
_entity_poly.entity_id
_entity_poly.type
_entity_poly.pdbx_seq_one_letter_code
_entity_poly.pdbx_strand_id
1 'polypeptide(L)'
;MKKTVKKASSKARAPAAASTLTTPGSGGRRAFISRATKETRISAAINLDGTGKYDIKTGIGFLDHMLEQLSRHSLIDITLRAEGDLHIDYHHTTEDSGIVLGECLMKALGDRAGIRRYGSALIPMDETFTEVAIDASNRPYLIWKVNFSKPKLGTMDTELFKEWFQAFAQQGGLTLHVRNHYGENNHHIVESCFKGLARALRTACEVDPRQSSAVPSTKGVL
;
A
#
# COMPACT_ATOMS: atom_id res chain seq x y z
N MET A 1 17.67 65.43 1.55
CA MET A 1 17.13 64.35 2.47
C MET A 1 17.18 63.00 1.76
N LYS A 2 18.16 62.16 2.10
CA LYS A 2 18.30 60.81 1.52
C LYS A 2 17.57 59.78 2.37
N LYS A 3 16.52 59.12 1.82
CA LYS A 3 15.80 58.02 2.51
C LYS A 3 16.55 56.73 2.30
N THR A 4 17.07 56.17 3.38
CA THR A 4 17.69 54.86 3.45
C THR A 4 16.63 53.77 3.49
N VAL A 5 16.59 52.89 2.47
CA VAL A 5 15.72 51.72 2.40
C VAL A 5 16.42 50.60 3.11
N LYS A 6 15.88 50.11 4.25
CA LYS A 6 16.34 48.92 4.93
C LYS A 6 15.88 47.67 4.18
N LYS A 7 16.87 46.86 3.69
CA LYS A 7 16.66 45.53 3.09
C LYS A 7 16.31 44.56 4.21
N ALA A 8 15.10 43.99 4.17
CA ALA A 8 14.72 42.90 5.07
C ALA A 8 15.38 41.58 4.61
N SER A 9 16.17 41.01 5.51
CA SER A 9 16.81 39.70 5.34
C SER A 9 15.78 38.62 5.61
N SER A 10 15.35 37.86 4.59
CA SER A 10 14.55 36.66 4.74
C SER A 10 15.46 35.52 5.23
N LYS A 11 15.37 35.15 6.49
CA LYS A 11 15.95 33.90 7.00
C LYS A 11 15.23 32.72 6.38
N ALA A 12 15.92 32.00 5.50
CA ALA A 12 15.47 30.70 5.01
C ALA A 12 15.32 29.74 6.21
N ARG A 13 14.13 29.20 6.39
CA ARG A 13 13.82 28.19 7.40
C ARG A 13 14.48 26.89 6.98
N ALA A 14 15.38 26.35 7.82
CA ALA A 14 16.03 25.07 7.61
C ALA A 14 14.95 23.95 7.45
N PRO A 15 15.16 22.96 6.55
CA PRO A 15 14.23 21.86 6.40
C PRO A 15 14.16 21.07 7.70
N ALA A 16 12.93 20.74 8.10
CA ALA A 16 12.67 19.87 9.24
C ALA A 16 13.40 18.55 9.07
N ALA A 17 14.09 18.10 10.12
CA ALA A 17 14.82 16.84 10.11
C ALA A 17 13.91 15.70 9.69
N ALA A 18 14.26 15.01 8.59
CA ALA A 18 13.62 13.79 8.17
C ALA A 18 13.72 12.77 9.31
N SER A 19 12.59 12.36 9.87
CA SER A 19 12.50 11.27 10.84
C SER A 19 13.02 10.00 10.15
N THR A 20 14.24 9.60 10.47
CA THR A 20 14.85 8.38 9.96
C THR A 20 14.07 7.17 10.48
N LEU A 21 13.36 6.49 9.60
CA LEU A 21 12.81 5.17 9.89
C LEU A 21 13.97 4.23 10.19
N THR A 22 14.01 3.70 11.42
CA THR A 22 15.03 2.72 11.80
C THR A 22 14.75 1.37 11.12
N THR A 23 15.79 0.74 10.60
CA THR A 23 15.75 -0.63 10.07
C THR A 23 15.19 -1.58 11.14
N PRO A 24 14.15 -2.40 10.85
CA PRO A 24 13.68 -3.39 11.81
C PRO A 24 14.80 -4.39 12.14
N GLY A 25 14.97 -4.73 13.43
CA GLY A 25 15.91 -5.75 13.86
C GLY A 25 15.65 -7.11 13.19
N SER A 26 16.68 -7.92 13.02
CA SER A 26 16.68 -9.23 12.37
C SER A 26 15.91 -10.28 13.20
N GLY A 27 14.59 -10.29 13.10
CA GLY A 27 13.70 -11.29 13.71
C GLY A 27 12.25 -11.06 13.31
N GLY A 28 11.65 -12.02 12.58
CA GLY A 28 10.25 -11.96 12.13
C GLY A 28 10.09 -11.54 10.67
N ARG A 29 8.85 -11.66 10.16
CA ARG A 29 8.49 -11.33 8.76
C ARG A 29 8.33 -9.82 8.59
N ARG A 30 9.46 -9.12 8.53
CA ARG A 30 9.55 -7.65 8.49
C ARG A 30 10.41 -7.19 7.32
N ALA A 31 10.08 -6.05 6.77
CA ALA A 31 10.88 -5.43 5.74
C ALA A 31 10.89 -3.91 5.86
N PHE A 32 11.97 -3.32 5.37
CA PHE A 32 12.13 -1.90 5.13
C PHE A 32 12.66 -1.70 3.71
N ILE A 33 12.04 -0.79 2.97
CA ILE A 33 12.45 -0.35 1.63
C ILE A 33 12.48 1.17 1.61
N SER A 34 13.48 1.71 0.93
CA SER A 34 13.57 3.14 0.60
C SER A 34 13.93 3.27 -0.87
N ARG A 35 13.12 4.01 -1.60
CA ARG A 35 13.25 4.27 -3.04
C ARG A 35 13.24 5.76 -3.29
N ALA A 36 14.15 6.23 -4.14
CA ALA A 36 14.20 7.62 -4.56
C ALA A 36 14.37 7.70 -6.08
N THR A 37 13.57 8.54 -6.69
CA THR A 37 13.65 8.91 -8.11
C THR A 37 13.85 10.41 -8.25
N LYS A 38 13.67 10.97 -9.43
CA LYS A 38 13.60 12.42 -9.62
C LYS A 38 12.25 13.00 -9.21
N GLU A 39 11.22 12.19 -9.13
CA GLU A 39 9.81 12.55 -8.93
C GLU A 39 9.36 12.31 -7.49
N THR A 40 9.85 11.24 -6.86
CA THR A 40 9.43 10.83 -5.53
C THR A 40 10.60 10.37 -4.65
N ARG A 41 10.41 10.48 -3.34
CA ARG A 41 11.23 9.83 -2.31
C ARG A 41 10.30 9.14 -1.33
N ILE A 42 10.30 7.81 -1.33
CA ILE A 42 9.38 7.01 -0.52
C ILE A 42 10.16 6.00 0.31
N SER A 43 9.78 5.89 1.57
CA SER A 43 10.28 4.84 2.47
C SER A 43 9.11 4.19 3.19
N ALA A 44 9.14 2.86 3.29
CA ALA A 44 8.16 2.11 4.04
C ALA A 44 8.80 0.99 4.86
N ALA A 45 8.17 0.70 6.00
CA ALA A 45 8.45 -0.46 6.84
C ALA A 45 7.16 -1.23 7.08
N ILE A 46 7.21 -2.55 6.99
CA ILE A 46 6.09 -3.42 7.33
C ILE A 46 6.48 -4.51 8.31
N ASN A 47 5.48 -4.99 9.06
CA ASN A 47 5.58 -6.19 9.90
C ASN A 47 4.33 -7.05 9.63
N LEU A 48 4.51 -8.20 9.00
CA LEU A 48 3.41 -9.12 8.67
C LEU A 48 2.77 -9.73 9.92
N ASP A 49 3.55 -9.86 11.01
CA ASP A 49 3.10 -10.38 12.30
C ASP A 49 2.73 -9.24 13.27
N GLY A 50 2.15 -8.17 12.73
CA GLY A 50 1.76 -6.98 13.45
C GLY A 50 0.38 -7.07 14.10
N THR A 51 -0.13 -5.90 14.47
CA THR A 51 -1.46 -5.71 15.08
C THR A 51 -2.32 -4.67 14.34
N GLY A 52 -1.89 -4.25 13.14
CA GLY A 52 -2.53 -3.23 12.33
C GLY A 52 -2.25 -1.81 12.84
N LYS A 53 -1.05 -1.57 13.36
CA LYS A 53 -0.56 -0.22 13.69
C LYS A 53 -0.09 0.47 12.42
N TYR A 54 -0.42 1.73 12.27
CA TYR A 54 -0.03 2.50 11.11
C TYR A 54 0.50 3.89 11.48
N ASP A 55 1.44 4.37 10.65
CA ASP A 55 1.91 5.75 10.63
C ASP A 55 2.23 6.09 9.17
N ILE A 56 1.25 6.66 8.45
CA ILE A 56 1.25 6.81 7.01
C ILE A 56 1.12 8.29 6.64
N LYS A 57 2.02 8.75 5.76
CA LYS A 57 2.04 10.14 5.27
C LYS A 57 2.53 10.15 3.83
N THR A 58 1.58 10.17 2.89
CA THR A 58 1.86 10.32 1.46
C THR A 58 1.74 11.77 0.98
N GLY A 59 1.10 12.62 1.76
CA GLY A 59 0.68 13.95 1.34
C GLY A 59 -0.66 13.96 0.59
N ILE A 60 -1.26 12.79 0.34
CA ILE A 60 -2.55 12.61 -0.33
C ILE A 60 -3.52 12.02 0.70
N GLY A 61 -4.32 12.87 1.33
CA GLY A 61 -5.12 12.46 2.50
C GLY A 61 -6.06 11.28 2.26
N PHE A 62 -6.64 11.16 1.04
CA PHE A 62 -7.49 10.02 0.71
C PHE A 62 -6.68 8.72 0.55
N LEU A 63 -5.48 8.78 -0.02
CA LEU A 63 -4.60 7.62 -0.11
C LEU A 63 -4.12 7.18 1.28
N ASP A 64 -3.74 8.14 2.14
CA ASP A 64 -3.38 7.85 3.53
C ASP A 64 -4.50 7.05 4.21
N HIS A 65 -5.75 7.52 4.11
CA HIS A 65 -6.92 6.83 4.65
C HIS A 65 -7.08 5.40 4.10
N MET A 66 -6.90 5.19 2.80
CA MET A 66 -6.98 3.85 2.20
C MET A 66 -5.88 2.90 2.70
N LEU A 67 -4.65 3.40 2.85
CA LEU A 67 -3.53 2.61 3.37
C LEU A 67 -3.66 2.32 4.88
N GLU A 68 -4.30 3.20 5.64
CA GLU A 68 -4.69 2.95 7.04
C GLU A 68 -5.71 1.80 7.13
N GLN A 69 -6.72 1.75 6.22
CA GLN A 69 -7.63 0.62 6.12
C GLN A 69 -6.90 -0.68 5.79
N LEU A 70 -5.93 -0.62 4.85
CA LEU A 70 -5.09 -1.76 4.52
C LEU A 70 -4.37 -2.30 5.76
N SER A 71 -3.65 -1.45 6.49
CA SER A 71 -2.95 -1.84 7.71
C SER A 71 -3.91 -2.40 8.77
N ARG A 72 -4.96 -1.65 9.09
CA ARG A 72 -5.89 -2.00 10.17
C ARG A 72 -6.57 -3.34 9.97
N HIS A 73 -7.04 -3.61 8.76
CA HIS A 73 -7.82 -4.82 8.46
C HIS A 73 -6.96 -6.03 8.11
N SER A 74 -5.72 -5.84 7.63
CA SER A 74 -4.77 -6.95 7.43
C SER A 74 -4.03 -7.37 8.70
N LEU A 75 -4.01 -6.53 9.74
CA LEU A 75 -3.15 -6.61 10.92
C LEU A 75 -1.65 -6.48 10.61
N ILE A 76 -1.28 -6.11 9.40
CA ILE A 76 0.09 -5.76 9.04
C ILE A 76 0.39 -4.36 9.60
N ASP A 77 1.44 -4.21 10.41
CA ASP A 77 1.88 -2.89 10.80
C ASP A 77 2.55 -2.22 9.58
N ILE A 78 2.18 -0.95 9.30
CA ILE A 78 2.69 -0.19 8.16
C ILE A 78 3.15 1.19 8.62
N THR A 79 4.41 1.50 8.35
CA THR A 79 4.92 2.88 8.41
C THR A 79 5.30 3.30 7.00
N LEU A 80 4.82 4.45 6.52
CA LEU A 80 5.13 4.97 5.18
C LEU A 80 5.33 6.47 5.21
N ARG A 81 6.36 6.94 4.51
CA ARG A 81 6.64 8.35 4.27
C ARG A 81 6.89 8.54 2.78
N ALA A 82 6.19 9.47 2.19
CA ALA A 82 6.40 9.87 0.82
C ALA A 82 6.56 11.39 0.70
N GLU A 83 7.52 11.79 -0.13
CA GLU A 83 7.68 13.14 -0.66
C GLU A 83 7.65 12.99 -2.17
N GLY A 84 6.67 13.59 -2.84
CA GLY A 84 6.52 13.52 -4.29
C GLY A 84 6.18 14.88 -4.89
N ASP A 85 6.16 14.94 -6.21
CA ASP A 85 5.86 16.10 -7.03
C ASP A 85 4.35 16.39 -7.15
N LEU A 86 3.64 16.40 -6.00
CA LEU A 86 2.18 16.58 -5.88
C LEU A 86 1.65 17.86 -6.55
N HIS A 87 2.53 18.79 -6.91
CA HIS A 87 2.19 19.99 -7.66
C HIS A 87 1.91 19.72 -9.15
N ILE A 88 2.36 18.55 -9.66
CA ILE A 88 2.04 18.06 -11.00
C ILE A 88 0.68 17.36 -10.94
N ASP A 89 0.64 16.20 -10.28
CA ASP A 89 -0.57 15.44 -9.94
C ASP A 89 -0.25 14.40 -8.85
N TYR A 90 -1.13 13.44 -8.63
CA TYR A 90 -0.95 12.41 -7.60
C TYR A 90 -0.45 11.07 -8.16
N HIS A 91 -0.20 10.96 -9.48
CA HIS A 91 0.12 9.69 -10.15
C HIS A 91 1.40 9.07 -9.58
N HIS A 92 2.53 9.80 -9.70
CA HIS A 92 3.83 9.26 -9.30
C HIS A 92 3.87 8.83 -7.83
N THR A 93 3.32 9.64 -6.93
CA THR A 93 3.29 9.31 -5.49
C THR A 93 2.40 8.10 -5.20
N THR A 94 1.26 8.00 -5.89
CA THR A 94 0.34 6.87 -5.74
C THR A 94 0.97 5.58 -6.23
N GLU A 95 1.47 5.53 -7.46
CA GLU A 95 2.11 4.36 -8.06
C GLU A 95 3.33 3.93 -7.25
N ASP A 96 4.26 4.85 -6.97
CA ASP A 96 5.49 4.57 -6.25
C ASP A 96 5.25 4.08 -4.81
N SER A 97 4.18 4.54 -4.14
CA SER A 97 3.79 3.99 -2.83
C SER A 97 3.33 2.53 -2.95
N GLY A 98 2.64 2.17 -4.02
CA GLY A 98 2.28 0.78 -4.35
C GLY A 98 3.52 -0.08 -4.62
N ILE A 99 4.49 0.44 -5.40
CA ILE A 99 5.77 -0.22 -5.66
C ILE A 99 6.49 -0.53 -4.34
N VAL A 100 6.72 0.48 -3.51
CA VAL A 100 7.51 0.33 -2.26
C VAL A 100 6.83 -0.61 -1.26
N LEU A 101 5.50 -0.54 -1.12
CA LEU A 101 4.76 -1.47 -0.26
C LEU A 101 4.75 -2.90 -0.82
N GLY A 102 4.67 -3.07 -2.14
CA GLY A 102 4.80 -4.37 -2.80
C GLY A 102 6.19 -4.99 -2.58
N GLU A 103 7.26 -4.21 -2.74
CA GLU A 103 8.64 -4.65 -2.46
C GLU A 103 8.83 -5.03 -0.99
N CYS A 104 8.23 -4.25 -0.06
CA CYS A 104 8.22 -4.60 1.35
C CYS A 104 7.54 -5.94 1.59
N LEU A 105 6.36 -6.17 0.99
CA LEU A 105 5.63 -7.43 1.10
C LEU A 105 6.46 -8.61 0.57
N MET A 106 7.01 -8.48 -0.63
CA MET A 106 7.88 -9.50 -1.24
C MET A 106 9.03 -9.88 -0.32
N LYS A 107 9.74 -8.87 0.19
CA LYS A 107 10.89 -9.07 1.08
C LYS A 107 10.51 -9.68 2.43
N ALA A 108 9.37 -9.28 3.01
CA ALA A 108 8.90 -9.81 4.29
C ALA A 108 8.36 -11.24 4.18
N LEU A 109 7.80 -11.64 3.03
CA LEU A 109 7.36 -13.01 2.75
C LEU A 109 8.54 -13.98 2.53
N GLY A 110 9.69 -13.49 2.10
CA GLY A 110 10.87 -14.32 1.83
C GLY A 110 10.57 -15.43 0.83
N ASP A 111 10.88 -16.67 1.18
CA ASP A 111 10.63 -17.85 0.36
C ASP A 111 9.18 -18.34 0.38
N ARG A 112 8.31 -17.66 1.13
CA ARG A 112 6.88 -18.00 1.30
C ARG A 112 6.63 -19.36 1.94
N ALA A 113 7.61 -19.93 2.64
CA ALA A 113 7.42 -21.15 3.39
C ALA A 113 6.38 -20.96 4.50
N GLY A 114 5.54 -21.96 4.69
CA GLY A 114 4.56 -22.03 5.77
C GLY A 114 3.33 -21.14 5.62
N ILE A 115 3.22 -20.26 4.62
CA ILE A 115 2.04 -19.42 4.46
C ILE A 115 0.85 -20.20 3.89
N ARG A 116 -0.37 -19.73 4.12
CA ARG A 116 -1.59 -20.28 3.49
C ARG A 116 -1.61 -20.08 1.97
N ARG A 117 -0.90 -19.07 1.46
CA ARG A 117 -0.76 -18.70 0.06
C ARG A 117 -2.02 -18.10 -0.56
N TYR A 118 -3.18 -18.72 -0.39
CA TYR A 118 -4.44 -18.23 -0.93
C TYR A 118 -5.23 -17.48 0.12
N GLY A 119 -5.83 -16.36 -0.27
CA GLY A 119 -6.75 -15.61 0.57
C GLY A 119 -7.83 -14.95 -0.26
N SER A 120 -9.02 -14.86 0.29
CA SER A 120 -10.14 -14.17 -0.34
C SER A 120 -10.99 -13.47 0.70
N ALA A 121 -11.75 -12.45 0.25
CA ALA A 121 -12.69 -11.74 1.08
C ALA A 121 -13.87 -11.24 0.25
N LEU A 122 -15.05 -11.31 0.85
CA LEU A 122 -16.28 -10.69 0.38
C LEU A 122 -16.60 -9.55 1.35
N ILE A 123 -16.61 -8.32 0.85
CA ILE A 123 -16.73 -7.11 1.67
C ILE A 123 -18.01 -6.37 1.32
N PRO A 124 -19.02 -6.40 2.17
CA PRO A 124 -20.13 -5.45 2.12
C PRO A 124 -19.69 -4.13 2.75
N MET A 125 -20.12 -3.02 2.19
CA MET A 125 -19.99 -1.69 2.76
C MET A 125 -21.21 -0.87 2.34
N ASP A 126 -22.19 -0.79 3.24
CA ASP A 126 -23.50 -0.21 2.98
C ASP A 126 -24.11 -0.78 1.67
N GLU A 127 -24.28 0.04 0.64
CA GLU A 127 -24.82 -0.34 -0.66
C GLU A 127 -23.80 -0.98 -1.62
N THR A 128 -22.54 -1.14 -1.19
CA THR A 128 -21.44 -1.65 -2.02
C THR A 128 -21.08 -3.08 -1.64
N PHE A 129 -20.76 -3.90 -2.64
CA PHE A 129 -20.27 -5.27 -2.44
C PHE A 129 -19.07 -5.57 -3.33
N THR A 130 -17.94 -5.92 -2.71
CA THR A 130 -16.68 -6.19 -3.40
C THR A 130 -16.10 -7.54 -3.02
N GLU A 131 -15.55 -8.23 -4.01
CA GLU A 131 -14.83 -9.50 -3.90
C GLU A 131 -13.35 -9.28 -4.21
N VAL A 132 -12.47 -9.85 -3.37
CA VAL A 132 -11.02 -9.85 -3.58
C VAL A 132 -10.47 -11.25 -3.37
N ALA A 133 -9.61 -11.70 -4.30
CA ALA A 133 -8.89 -12.98 -4.19
C ALA A 133 -7.41 -12.81 -4.50
N ILE A 134 -6.55 -13.50 -3.73
CA ILE A 134 -5.09 -13.45 -3.83
C ILE A 134 -4.52 -14.87 -3.96
N ASP A 135 -3.56 -15.03 -4.86
CA ASP A 135 -2.55 -16.11 -4.84
C ASP A 135 -1.17 -15.46 -4.66
N ALA A 136 -0.53 -15.68 -3.50
CA ALA A 136 0.81 -15.20 -3.20
C ALA A 136 1.89 -16.11 -3.84
N SER A 137 1.82 -16.27 -5.16
CA SER A 137 2.55 -17.28 -5.95
C SER A 137 3.84 -16.79 -6.62
N ASN A 138 4.25 -15.53 -6.38
CA ASN A 138 5.34 -14.89 -7.11
C ASN A 138 5.11 -14.80 -8.64
N ARG A 139 3.86 -14.83 -9.05
CA ARG A 139 3.41 -14.62 -10.43
C ARG A 139 2.49 -13.39 -10.45
N PRO A 140 3.04 -12.19 -10.67
CA PRO A 140 2.27 -10.96 -10.59
C PRO A 140 1.25 -10.87 -11.72
N TYR A 141 0.00 -10.64 -11.36
CA TYR A 141 -1.08 -10.39 -12.28
C TYR A 141 -2.23 -9.65 -11.59
N LEU A 142 -2.77 -8.62 -12.20
CA LEU A 142 -3.95 -7.93 -11.69
C LEU A 142 -5.15 -8.12 -12.61
N ILE A 143 -6.27 -8.59 -12.06
CA ILE A 143 -7.60 -8.43 -12.64
C ILE A 143 -8.33 -7.35 -11.88
N TRP A 144 -8.63 -6.24 -12.56
CA TRP A 144 -9.35 -5.12 -12.02
C TRP A 144 -10.71 -4.96 -12.70
N LYS A 145 -11.79 -5.26 -11.96
CA LYS A 145 -13.18 -5.16 -12.39
C LYS A 145 -13.94 -4.23 -11.45
N VAL A 146 -13.48 -2.99 -11.38
CA VAL A 146 -14.05 -1.92 -10.55
C VAL A 146 -14.33 -0.72 -11.45
N ASN A 147 -15.54 -0.19 -11.37
CA ASN A 147 -15.96 0.99 -12.10
C ASN A 147 -16.32 2.10 -11.14
N PHE A 148 -15.98 3.32 -11.49
CA PHE A 148 -16.32 4.52 -10.74
C PHE A 148 -17.27 5.39 -11.58
N SER A 149 -18.30 5.93 -10.95
CA SER A 149 -19.28 6.82 -11.60
C SER A 149 -18.77 8.26 -11.76
N LYS A 150 -17.71 8.63 -11.03
CA LYS A 150 -17.10 9.97 -11.05
C LYS A 150 -15.59 9.86 -11.21
N PRO A 151 -14.95 10.79 -11.91
CA PRO A 151 -13.49 10.74 -12.16
C PRO A 151 -12.66 11.08 -10.92
N LYS A 152 -13.24 11.68 -9.88
CA LYS A 152 -12.51 12.11 -8.68
C LYS A 152 -13.24 11.76 -7.38
N LEU A 153 -12.43 11.51 -6.34
CA LEU A 153 -12.83 11.49 -4.93
C LEU A 153 -12.04 12.58 -4.18
N GLY A 154 -12.73 13.66 -3.81
CA GLY A 154 -12.05 14.86 -3.36
C GLY A 154 -11.14 15.40 -4.47
N THR A 155 -9.83 15.46 -4.19
CA THR A 155 -8.81 15.90 -5.16
C THR A 155 -8.14 14.73 -5.89
N MET A 156 -8.37 13.47 -5.49
CA MET A 156 -7.73 12.28 -6.05
C MET A 156 -8.52 11.72 -7.24
N ASP A 157 -7.83 11.46 -8.35
CA ASP A 157 -8.40 10.82 -9.52
C ASP A 157 -8.67 9.33 -9.27
N THR A 158 -9.85 8.83 -9.69
CA THR A 158 -10.27 7.45 -9.41
C THR A 158 -9.49 6.42 -10.21
N GLU A 159 -8.91 6.79 -11.35
CA GLU A 159 -8.04 5.91 -12.14
C GLU A 159 -6.76 5.49 -11.39
N LEU A 160 -6.27 6.33 -10.47
CA LEU A 160 -5.05 6.09 -9.70
C LEU A 160 -5.16 4.90 -8.74
N PHE A 161 -6.37 4.50 -8.35
CA PHE A 161 -6.53 3.30 -7.52
C PHE A 161 -6.11 2.03 -8.25
N LYS A 162 -6.44 1.91 -9.53
CA LYS A 162 -5.97 0.79 -10.35
C LYS A 162 -4.46 0.77 -10.46
N GLU A 163 -3.83 1.93 -10.67
CA GLU A 163 -2.36 2.06 -10.76
C GLU A 163 -1.68 1.61 -9.46
N TRP A 164 -2.21 2.05 -8.31
CA TRP A 164 -1.71 1.59 -7.01
C TRP A 164 -1.81 0.06 -6.85
N PHE A 165 -2.99 -0.52 -7.17
CA PHE A 165 -3.20 -1.98 -7.06
C PHE A 165 -2.32 -2.76 -8.03
N GLN A 166 -2.08 -2.23 -9.24
CA GLN A 166 -1.20 -2.81 -10.24
C GLN A 166 0.25 -2.84 -9.74
N ALA A 167 0.75 -1.69 -9.27
CA ALA A 167 2.10 -1.56 -8.74
C ALA A 167 2.33 -2.48 -7.53
N PHE A 168 1.38 -2.50 -6.59
CA PHE A 168 1.44 -3.35 -5.41
C PHE A 168 1.44 -4.85 -5.76
N ALA A 169 0.55 -5.30 -6.65
CA ALA A 169 0.48 -6.69 -7.08
C ALA A 169 1.76 -7.11 -7.83
N GLN A 170 2.28 -6.22 -8.70
CA GLN A 170 3.48 -6.45 -9.50
C GLN A 170 4.70 -6.67 -8.60
N GLN A 171 4.96 -5.75 -7.67
CA GLN A 171 6.13 -5.81 -6.80
C GLN A 171 5.97 -6.81 -5.65
N GLY A 172 4.75 -7.05 -5.19
CA GLY A 172 4.44 -8.04 -4.17
C GLY A 172 4.45 -9.49 -4.69
N GLY A 173 4.55 -9.69 -6.01
CA GLY A 173 4.49 -11.01 -6.63
C GLY A 173 3.14 -11.70 -6.40
N LEU A 174 2.05 -10.96 -6.54
CA LEU A 174 0.70 -11.44 -6.28
C LEU A 174 -0.10 -11.60 -7.57
N THR A 175 -0.77 -12.74 -7.73
CA THR A 175 -1.95 -12.78 -8.58
C THR A 175 -3.12 -12.24 -7.76
N LEU A 176 -3.65 -11.09 -8.17
CA LEU A 176 -4.66 -10.33 -7.44
C LEU A 176 -5.89 -10.09 -8.31
N HIS A 177 -7.04 -10.51 -7.85
CA HIS A 177 -8.32 -10.23 -8.49
C HIS A 177 -9.16 -9.34 -7.59
N VAL A 178 -9.65 -8.22 -8.13
CA VAL A 178 -10.54 -7.28 -7.46
C VAL A 178 -11.77 -7.08 -8.33
N ARG A 179 -12.95 -7.40 -7.81
CA ARG A 179 -14.23 -7.21 -8.48
C ARG A 179 -15.20 -6.50 -7.57
N ASN A 180 -15.65 -5.32 -7.96
CA ASN A 180 -16.82 -4.71 -7.37
C ASN A 180 -18.07 -5.23 -8.12
N HIS A 181 -18.99 -5.86 -7.40
CA HIS A 181 -20.22 -6.42 -7.98
C HIS A 181 -21.26 -5.34 -8.19
N TYR A 182 -21.39 -4.43 -7.23
CA TYR A 182 -22.28 -3.26 -7.28
C TYR A 182 -21.87 -2.25 -6.22
N GLY A 183 -22.30 -1.00 -6.39
CA GLY A 183 -22.09 0.11 -5.47
C GLY A 183 -22.45 1.44 -6.14
N GLU A 184 -22.82 2.43 -5.36
CA GLU A 184 -23.22 3.75 -5.86
C GLU A 184 -22.24 4.85 -5.42
N ASN A 185 -21.74 4.76 -4.18
CA ASN A 185 -20.78 5.71 -3.63
C ASN A 185 -19.35 5.28 -3.93
N ASN A 186 -18.64 6.06 -4.74
CA ASN A 186 -17.26 5.74 -5.13
C ASN A 186 -16.29 5.60 -3.93
N HIS A 187 -16.52 6.33 -2.83
CA HIS A 187 -15.73 6.17 -1.60
C HIS A 187 -15.94 4.76 -1.03
N HIS A 188 -17.19 4.31 -0.89
CA HIS A 188 -17.50 2.96 -0.42
C HIS A 188 -16.92 1.89 -1.36
N ILE A 189 -17.00 2.11 -2.68
CA ILE A 189 -16.45 1.19 -3.68
C ILE A 189 -14.93 1.00 -3.46
N VAL A 190 -14.16 2.09 -3.43
CA VAL A 190 -12.70 1.97 -3.31
C VAL A 190 -12.28 1.48 -1.91
N GLU A 191 -12.92 1.97 -0.85
CA GLU A 191 -12.60 1.53 0.51
C GLU A 191 -12.91 0.03 0.70
N SER A 192 -14.00 -0.48 0.12
CA SER A 192 -14.29 -1.93 0.11
C SER A 192 -13.22 -2.74 -0.64
N CYS A 193 -12.59 -2.18 -1.69
CA CYS A 193 -11.46 -2.81 -2.38
C CYS A 193 -10.23 -2.92 -1.46
N PHE A 194 -9.86 -1.84 -0.75
CA PHE A 194 -8.72 -1.86 0.19
C PHE A 194 -8.98 -2.75 1.41
N LYS A 195 -10.19 -2.75 1.97
CA LYS A 195 -10.59 -3.68 3.04
C LYS A 195 -10.56 -5.14 2.56
N GLY A 196 -11.01 -5.38 1.33
CA GLY A 196 -10.97 -6.70 0.70
C GLY A 196 -9.55 -7.19 0.50
N LEU A 197 -8.67 -6.35 -0.06
CA LEU A 197 -7.24 -6.63 -0.17
C LEU A 197 -6.62 -6.94 1.20
N ALA A 198 -6.91 -6.13 2.21
CA ALA A 198 -6.40 -6.31 3.56
C ALA A 198 -6.80 -7.67 4.17
N ARG A 199 -8.07 -8.03 4.08
CA ARG A 199 -8.59 -9.29 4.61
C ARG A 199 -8.05 -10.51 3.85
N ALA A 200 -7.95 -10.42 2.53
CA ALA A 200 -7.37 -11.45 1.69
C ALA A 200 -5.87 -11.63 1.98
N LEU A 201 -5.10 -10.54 2.12
CA LEU A 201 -3.69 -10.57 2.52
C LEU A 201 -3.49 -11.20 3.89
N ARG A 202 -4.30 -10.83 4.87
CA ARG A 202 -4.24 -11.43 6.22
C ARG A 202 -4.32 -12.95 6.13
N THR A 203 -5.28 -13.46 5.37
CA THR A 203 -5.45 -14.91 5.20
C THR A 203 -4.28 -15.53 4.41
N ALA A 204 -3.90 -14.92 3.27
CA ALA A 204 -2.85 -15.47 2.42
C ALA A 204 -1.48 -15.53 3.10
N CYS A 205 -1.15 -14.51 3.92
CA CYS A 205 0.13 -14.40 4.61
C CYS A 205 0.17 -15.12 5.97
N GLU A 206 -0.96 -15.60 6.48
CA GLU A 206 -1.03 -16.33 7.75
C GLU A 206 -0.24 -17.65 7.65
N VAL A 207 0.54 -17.95 8.67
CA VAL A 207 1.29 -19.23 8.76
C VAL A 207 0.30 -20.34 9.11
N ASP A 208 0.27 -21.41 8.29
CA ASP A 208 -0.51 -22.62 8.59
C ASP A 208 0.33 -23.50 9.53
N PRO A 209 -0.12 -23.72 10.77
CA PRO A 209 0.65 -24.51 11.74
C PRO A 209 0.84 -25.97 11.33
N ARG A 210 0.04 -26.48 10.38
CA ARG A 210 0.14 -27.88 9.88
C ARG A 210 1.21 -28.05 8.82
N GLN A 211 1.76 -26.96 8.25
CA GLN A 211 2.79 -26.99 7.22
C GLN A 211 3.77 -25.81 7.33
N SER A 212 4.10 -25.43 8.56
CA SER A 212 4.84 -24.19 8.87
C SER A 212 6.24 -24.07 8.25
N SER A 213 6.82 -25.14 7.73
CA SER A 213 8.13 -25.15 7.06
C SER A 213 8.06 -25.53 5.57
N ALA A 214 6.88 -25.88 5.06
CA ALA A 214 6.73 -26.30 3.66
C ALA A 214 6.41 -25.10 2.76
N VAL A 215 6.98 -25.07 1.56
CA VAL A 215 6.52 -24.17 0.50
C VAL A 215 5.18 -24.71 -0.03
N PRO A 216 4.08 -23.93 -0.02
CA PRO A 216 2.75 -24.42 -0.40
C PRO A 216 2.60 -24.54 -1.92
N SER A 217 3.42 -25.40 -2.53
CA SER A 217 3.49 -25.64 -3.98
C SER A 217 3.94 -27.06 -4.26
N THR A 218 3.24 -27.75 -5.16
CA THR A 218 3.65 -29.08 -5.65
C THR A 218 4.97 -29.04 -6.44
N LYS A 219 5.42 -27.85 -6.84
CA LYS A 219 6.72 -27.64 -7.51
C LYS A 219 7.87 -27.46 -6.53
N GLY A 220 7.60 -27.33 -5.22
CA GLY A 220 8.61 -27.06 -4.19
C GLY A 220 9.17 -25.62 -4.17
N VAL A 221 8.69 -24.75 -5.07
CA VAL A 221 9.08 -23.33 -5.18
C VAL A 221 7.86 -22.46 -5.52
N LEU A 222 7.94 -21.17 -5.17
CA LEU A 222 6.99 -20.11 -5.55
C LEU A 222 7.75 -18.93 -6.15
#